data_33625bb6a101418d04f7084017e9d45f
#
_entry.id   33625bb6a101418d04f7084017e9d45f
#
_cell.length_a   1.000
_cell.length_b   1.000
_cell.length_c   1.000
_cell.angle_alpha   90.00
_cell.angle_beta   90.00
_cell.angle_gamma   90.00
#
_symmetry.space_group_name_H-M   'P 1'
#
loop_
_entity.id
_entity.type
_entity.pdbx_description
1 polymer ?
#
loop_
_entity_poly.entity_id
_entity_poly.type
_entity_poly.pdbx_seq_one_letter_code
_entity_poly.pdbx_strand_id
1 'polypeptide(L)'
;MLLNLFKGCSLMKIGIVGNYGNDNNGDESILFGIIEQVKQTFSVTSADITVFSNNMQQTSEQYGVQSYPLYYRKTNHYKTFYATYKINQKYVEKFDLLIIGGGGLLMDLYRREAHLYSAYALMAKKCKVPYIVYGCGAGPLDTLSGKLMIRIMCRFAENVSVRDPESKQLLESLGIKKPIEVIGDPAFTLYRPKQQYAEIPKKVGISAVPVYNANYWPSGDVEKYESYVESMATNLDQLVEKKNVDITFFATKYPQDVTVTKDIQKKMRYAKRTTIIDQNLKPNALLDITSKQDVVIGTRLHSLILATD
;
A
#
# COMPACT_ATOMS: atom_id res chain seq x y z
N MET A 1 -14.45 6.52 -19.02
CA MET A 1 -14.91 5.35 -19.82
C MET A 1 -15.60 4.27 -18.98
N LEU A 2 -15.10 3.88 -17.82
CA LEU A 2 -15.75 2.93 -16.89
C LEU A 2 -17.14 3.37 -16.42
N LEU A 3 -17.36 4.66 -16.13
CA LEU A 3 -18.66 5.20 -15.73
C LEU A 3 -19.81 4.93 -16.71
N ASN A 4 -19.53 4.73 -17.99
CA ASN A 4 -20.55 4.45 -18.99
C ASN A 4 -21.04 2.99 -19.03
N LEU A 5 -20.25 2.06 -18.49
CA LEU A 5 -20.61 0.64 -18.40
C LEU A 5 -21.62 0.36 -17.26
N PHE A 6 -21.69 1.23 -16.26
CA PHE A 6 -22.42 1.02 -15.00
C PHE A 6 -23.48 2.09 -14.69
N LYS A 7 -23.78 2.99 -15.63
CA LYS A 7 -24.86 3.99 -15.46
C LYS A 7 -26.20 3.29 -15.30
N GLY A 8 -26.71 3.28 -14.08
CA GLY A 8 -28.10 2.84 -13.79
C GLY A 8 -28.26 1.67 -12.80
N CYS A 9 -27.19 1.10 -12.25
CA CYS A 9 -27.30 0.09 -11.19
C CYS A 9 -27.42 0.73 -9.82
N SER A 10 -28.54 0.61 -9.17
CA SER A 10 -28.84 1.21 -7.87
C SER A 10 -28.23 0.51 -6.65
N LEU A 11 -27.53 -0.62 -6.82
CA LEU A 11 -26.88 -1.41 -5.74
C LEU A 11 -25.70 -2.20 -6.31
N MET A 12 -24.64 -1.50 -6.64
CA MET A 12 -23.44 -2.11 -7.21
C MET A 12 -22.58 -2.75 -6.11
N LYS A 13 -22.31 -4.04 -6.20
CA LYS A 13 -21.43 -4.77 -5.27
C LYS A 13 -20.00 -4.82 -5.81
N ILE A 14 -19.04 -4.30 -5.04
CA ILE A 14 -17.66 -4.14 -5.47
C ILE A 14 -16.73 -4.95 -4.59
N GLY A 15 -15.91 -5.80 -5.23
CA GLY A 15 -14.82 -6.52 -4.57
C GLY A 15 -13.49 -5.79 -4.73
N ILE A 16 -12.68 -5.72 -3.69
CA ILE A 16 -11.33 -5.13 -3.72
C ILE A 16 -10.32 -6.18 -3.24
N VAL A 17 -9.24 -6.34 -3.99
CA VAL A 17 -8.16 -7.29 -3.74
C VAL A 17 -6.82 -6.58 -3.76
N GLY A 18 -6.03 -6.76 -2.72
CA GLY A 18 -4.67 -6.22 -2.61
C GLY A 18 -3.92 -6.78 -1.41
N ASN A 19 -2.80 -6.20 -1.04
CA ASN A 19 -1.97 -6.66 0.07
C ASN A 19 -2.39 -6.06 1.41
N TYR A 20 -3.64 -6.18 1.78
CA TYR A 20 -4.24 -5.53 2.94
C TYR A 20 -4.26 -6.40 4.20
N GLY A 21 -4.34 -5.77 5.39
CA GLY A 21 -4.38 -6.46 6.67
C GLY A 21 -3.03 -6.99 7.15
N ASN A 22 -1.92 -6.27 6.87
CA ASN A 22 -0.56 -6.67 7.22
C ASN A 22 0.19 -5.64 8.09
N ASP A 23 -0.53 -4.76 8.81
CA ASP A 23 0.05 -3.66 9.60
C ASP A 23 1.05 -2.80 8.79
N ASN A 24 0.83 -2.70 7.48
CA ASN A 24 1.55 -1.84 6.57
C ASN A 24 0.65 -0.66 6.19
N ASN A 25 0.83 0.46 6.86
CA ASN A 25 -0.01 1.63 6.65
C ASN A 25 0.11 2.25 5.25
N GLY A 26 1.15 1.91 4.49
CA GLY A 26 1.22 2.21 3.07
C GLY A 26 0.12 1.50 2.29
N ASP A 27 0.03 0.19 2.41
CA ASP A 27 -1.02 -0.61 1.76
C ASP A 27 -2.41 -0.25 2.30
N GLU A 28 -2.52 0.02 3.61
CA GLU A 28 -3.78 0.46 4.23
C GLU A 28 -4.22 1.84 3.73
N SER A 29 -3.30 2.76 3.48
CA SER A 29 -3.61 4.07 2.89
C SER A 29 -4.09 3.93 1.45
N ILE A 30 -3.48 3.05 0.68
CA ILE A 30 -3.93 2.71 -0.67
C ILE A 30 -5.37 2.17 -0.63
N LEU A 31 -5.66 1.20 0.25
CA LEU A 31 -7.00 0.65 0.41
C LEU A 31 -8.01 1.74 0.77
N PHE A 32 -7.66 2.61 1.70
CA PHE A 32 -8.51 3.72 2.10
C PHE A 32 -8.81 4.65 0.93
N GLY A 33 -7.77 5.03 0.17
CA GLY A 33 -7.93 5.85 -1.05
C GLY A 33 -8.83 5.19 -2.09
N ILE A 34 -8.67 3.89 -2.34
CA ILE A 34 -9.52 3.13 -3.28
C ILE A 34 -10.97 3.09 -2.78
N ILE A 35 -11.22 2.83 -1.49
CA ILE A 35 -12.58 2.80 -0.92
C ILE A 35 -13.27 4.15 -1.10
N GLU A 36 -12.59 5.26 -0.78
CA GLU A 36 -13.19 6.60 -0.91
C GLU A 36 -13.48 6.97 -2.38
N GLN A 37 -12.56 6.64 -3.29
CA GLN A 37 -12.78 6.85 -4.73
C GLN A 37 -13.97 6.01 -5.26
N VAL A 38 -14.06 4.75 -4.83
CA VAL A 38 -15.15 3.84 -5.21
C VAL A 38 -16.50 4.39 -4.73
N LYS A 39 -16.57 4.83 -3.47
CA LYS A 39 -17.79 5.46 -2.93
C LYS A 39 -18.23 6.68 -3.73
N GLN A 40 -17.29 7.56 -4.04
CA GLN A 40 -17.56 8.78 -4.81
C GLN A 40 -17.95 8.49 -6.26
N THR A 41 -17.23 7.55 -6.91
CA THR A 41 -17.41 7.27 -8.35
C THR A 41 -18.70 6.53 -8.63
N PHE A 42 -19.07 5.55 -7.80
CA PHE A 42 -20.22 4.68 -8.03
C PHE A 42 -21.41 5.00 -7.13
N SER A 43 -21.30 6.00 -6.24
CA SER A 43 -22.35 6.36 -5.27
C SER A 43 -22.78 5.18 -4.39
N VAL A 44 -21.83 4.33 -4.02
CA VAL A 44 -22.03 3.17 -3.14
C VAL A 44 -21.60 3.47 -1.70
N THR A 45 -22.04 2.65 -0.78
CA THR A 45 -21.69 2.73 0.65
C THR A 45 -20.64 1.68 1.03
N SER A 46 -20.08 1.75 2.25
CA SER A 46 -19.19 0.71 2.76
C SER A 46 -19.84 -0.69 2.79
N ALA A 47 -21.16 -0.77 2.96
CA ALA A 47 -21.91 -2.04 2.96
C ALA A 47 -21.91 -2.75 1.59
N ASP A 48 -21.66 -2.01 0.51
CA ASP A 48 -21.62 -2.52 -0.85
C ASP A 48 -20.21 -2.97 -1.27
N ILE A 49 -19.20 -2.70 -0.41
CA ILE A 49 -17.80 -2.98 -0.66
C ILE A 49 -17.34 -4.20 0.14
N THR A 50 -16.67 -5.11 -0.53
CA THR A 50 -16.03 -6.27 0.10
C THR A 50 -14.53 -6.26 -0.18
N VAL A 51 -13.71 -6.44 0.86
CA VAL A 51 -12.26 -6.46 0.76
C VAL A 51 -11.71 -7.84 1.09
N PHE A 52 -10.84 -8.39 0.25
CA PHE A 52 -10.07 -9.58 0.58
C PHE A 52 -8.80 -9.17 1.34
N SER A 53 -8.67 -9.64 2.57
CA SER A 53 -7.64 -9.18 3.51
C SER A 53 -6.96 -10.34 4.25
N ASN A 54 -5.74 -10.10 4.71
CA ASN A 54 -5.02 -11.02 5.60
C ASN A 54 -5.51 -10.91 7.07
N ASN A 55 -6.10 -9.78 7.44
CA ASN A 55 -6.74 -9.56 8.74
C ASN A 55 -8.15 -8.99 8.53
N MET A 56 -9.13 -9.87 8.39
CA MET A 56 -10.51 -9.50 8.08
C MET A 56 -11.14 -8.63 9.16
N GLN A 57 -10.89 -8.96 10.43
CA GLN A 57 -11.47 -8.22 11.55
C GLN A 57 -10.98 -6.77 11.54
N GLN A 58 -9.66 -6.56 11.47
CA GLN A 58 -9.06 -5.23 11.41
C GLN A 58 -9.59 -4.44 10.21
N THR A 59 -9.67 -5.05 9.02
CA THR A 59 -10.17 -4.38 7.81
C THR A 59 -11.64 -3.99 7.94
N SER A 60 -12.48 -4.89 8.46
CA SER A 60 -13.91 -4.60 8.67
C SER A 60 -14.13 -3.49 9.71
N GLU A 61 -13.44 -3.55 10.83
CA GLU A 61 -13.55 -2.54 11.90
C GLU A 61 -13.03 -1.16 11.44
N GLN A 62 -11.95 -1.15 10.66
CA GLN A 62 -11.30 0.10 10.24
C GLN A 62 -12.08 0.84 9.15
N TYR A 63 -12.67 0.11 8.19
CA TYR A 63 -13.30 0.72 7.01
C TYR A 63 -14.83 0.55 6.95
N GLY A 64 -15.41 -0.23 7.87
CA GLY A 64 -16.84 -0.52 7.87
C GLY A 64 -17.30 -1.37 6.69
N VAL A 65 -16.39 -2.12 6.08
CA VAL A 65 -16.64 -2.96 4.90
C VAL A 65 -16.75 -4.44 5.28
N GLN A 66 -17.37 -5.25 4.41
CA GLN A 66 -17.30 -6.69 4.54
C GLN A 66 -15.89 -7.16 4.17
N SER A 67 -15.35 -8.17 4.88
CA SER A 67 -14.03 -8.70 4.57
C SER A 67 -14.01 -10.22 4.58
N TYR A 68 -13.23 -10.79 3.63
CA TYR A 68 -12.96 -12.22 3.52
C TYR A 68 -11.46 -12.48 3.46
N PRO A 69 -11.00 -13.73 3.77
CA PRO A 69 -9.58 -14.08 3.69
C PRO A 69 -9.04 -13.89 2.28
N LEU A 70 -7.89 -13.20 2.17
CA LEU A 70 -7.18 -13.05 0.90
C LEU A 70 -6.76 -14.41 0.35
N TYR A 71 -6.32 -15.33 1.20
CA TYR A 71 -5.99 -16.70 0.81
C TYR A 71 -6.18 -17.69 1.97
N TYR A 72 -6.33 -18.98 1.61
CA TYR A 72 -6.47 -20.08 2.56
C TYR A 72 -5.20 -20.91 2.58
N ARG A 73 -4.31 -20.65 3.55
CA ARG A 73 -3.01 -21.31 3.69
C ARG A 73 -3.16 -22.83 3.84
N LYS A 74 -2.43 -23.57 3.03
CA LYS A 74 -2.34 -25.04 3.03
C LYS A 74 -0.86 -25.47 3.07
N THR A 75 -0.62 -26.78 3.05
CA THR A 75 0.71 -27.39 3.19
C THR A 75 1.71 -26.99 2.08
N ASN A 76 1.23 -26.64 0.89
CA ASN A 76 2.06 -26.14 -0.20
C ASN A 76 1.33 -25.06 -1.03
N HIS A 77 2.08 -24.38 -1.90
CA HIS A 77 1.57 -23.27 -2.70
C HIS A 77 0.44 -23.68 -3.66
N TYR A 78 0.52 -24.85 -4.28
CA TYR A 78 -0.53 -25.34 -5.21
C TYR A 78 -1.85 -25.60 -4.48
N LYS A 79 -1.78 -26.24 -3.31
CA LYS A 79 -2.97 -26.47 -2.47
C LYS A 79 -3.55 -25.17 -1.93
N THR A 80 -2.70 -24.21 -1.56
CA THR A 80 -3.12 -22.87 -1.15
C THR A 80 -3.83 -22.15 -2.29
N PHE A 81 -3.25 -22.13 -3.49
CA PHE A 81 -3.86 -21.55 -4.68
C PHE A 81 -5.21 -22.19 -4.99
N TYR A 82 -5.27 -23.52 -5.06
CA TYR A 82 -6.51 -24.25 -5.37
C TYR A 82 -7.60 -24.00 -4.32
N ALA A 83 -7.28 -24.05 -3.04
CA ALA A 83 -8.23 -23.79 -1.96
C ALA A 83 -8.75 -22.34 -2.02
N THR A 84 -7.87 -21.37 -2.22
CA THR A 84 -8.22 -19.96 -2.38
C THR A 84 -9.13 -19.76 -3.57
N TYR A 85 -8.76 -20.30 -4.73
CA TYR A 85 -9.56 -20.23 -5.94
C TYR A 85 -10.97 -20.82 -5.74
N LYS A 86 -11.06 -22.04 -5.21
CA LYS A 86 -12.34 -22.74 -5.03
C LYS A 86 -13.26 -22.03 -4.02
N ILE A 87 -12.70 -21.50 -2.93
CA ILE A 87 -13.51 -20.88 -1.87
C ILE A 87 -13.89 -19.45 -2.26
N ASN A 88 -12.92 -18.65 -2.70
CA ASN A 88 -13.18 -17.22 -2.98
C ASN A 88 -13.96 -16.99 -4.27
N GLN A 89 -13.96 -17.93 -5.20
CA GLN A 89 -14.83 -17.85 -6.38
C GLN A 89 -16.30 -17.62 -6.01
N LYS A 90 -16.81 -18.22 -4.91
CA LYS A 90 -18.19 -18.06 -4.43
C LYS A 90 -18.53 -16.64 -3.99
N TYR A 91 -17.51 -15.86 -3.62
CA TYR A 91 -17.67 -14.45 -3.27
C TYR A 91 -17.52 -13.58 -4.51
N VAL A 92 -16.50 -13.88 -5.34
CA VAL A 92 -16.23 -13.13 -6.58
C VAL A 92 -17.44 -13.13 -7.51
N GLU A 93 -18.16 -14.25 -7.66
CA GLU A 93 -19.33 -14.34 -8.52
C GLU A 93 -20.51 -13.42 -8.15
N LYS A 94 -20.47 -12.84 -6.94
CA LYS A 94 -21.52 -11.93 -6.44
C LYS A 94 -21.21 -10.45 -6.69
N PHE A 95 -20.05 -10.13 -7.25
CA PHE A 95 -19.67 -8.77 -7.52
C PHE A 95 -20.07 -8.32 -8.92
N ASP A 96 -20.39 -7.04 -9.03
CA ASP A 96 -20.58 -6.37 -10.31
C ASP A 96 -19.27 -5.85 -10.88
N LEU A 97 -18.26 -5.61 -10.01
CA LEU A 97 -16.92 -5.19 -10.36
C LEU A 97 -15.91 -5.76 -9.35
N LEU A 98 -14.78 -6.26 -9.85
CA LEU A 98 -13.62 -6.59 -9.02
C LEU A 98 -12.47 -5.61 -9.30
N ILE A 99 -11.90 -5.03 -8.26
CA ILE A 99 -10.73 -4.16 -8.33
C ILE A 99 -9.53 -4.92 -7.77
N ILE A 100 -8.53 -5.16 -8.61
CA ILE A 100 -7.23 -5.68 -8.18
C ILE A 100 -6.31 -4.48 -8.12
N GLY A 101 -6.06 -3.96 -6.90
CA GLY A 101 -5.51 -2.62 -6.84
C GLY A 101 -4.57 -2.30 -5.72
N GLY A 102 -3.74 -1.32 -6.06
CA GLY A 102 -2.83 -0.63 -5.19
C GLY A 102 -1.59 -1.40 -4.77
N GLY A 103 -0.54 -0.67 -4.45
CA GLY A 103 0.70 -1.25 -3.96
C GLY A 103 1.50 -2.04 -5.00
N GLY A 104 2.54 -2.70 -4.54
CA GLY A 104 3.40 -3.53 -5.40
C GLY A 104 2.83 -4.92 -5.63
N LEU A 105 1.77 -5.06 -6.41
CA LEU A 105 1.11 -6.34 -6.63
C LEU A 105 1.64 -7.10 -7.87
N LEU A 106 2.13 -6.36 -8.87
CA LEU A 106 2.54 -6.93 -10.16
C LEU A 106 4.02 -7.33 -10.10
N MET A 107 4.35 -8.23 -9.17
CA MET A 107 5.72 -8.69 -8.91
C MET A 107 5.77 -10.18 -8.59
N ASP A 108 6.96 -10.75 -8.58
CA ASP A 108 7.21 -12.13 -8.14
C ASP A 108 8.38 -12.28 -7.15
N LEU A 109 8.72 -11.17 -6.47
CA LEU A 109 9.82 -11.12 -5.50
C LEU A 109 9.74 -12.23 -4.44
N TYR A 110 8.55 -12.52 -3.92
CA TYR A 110 8.29 -13.60 -2.97
C TYR A 110 7.68 -14.84 -3.65
N ARG A 111 7.74 -14.95 -4.98
CA ARG A 111 7.31 -16.06 -5.83
C ARG A 111 5.82 -16.42 -5.83
N ARG A 112 4.98 -15.73 -5.08
CA ARG A 112 3.54 -16.07 -4.96
C ARG A 112 2.60 -14.94 -5.37
N GLU A 113 3.05 -13.69 -5.35
CA GLU A 113 2.19 -12.51 -5.54
C GLU A 113 1.54 -12.53 -6.93
N ALA A 114 2.33 -12.66 -7.99
CA ALA A 114 1.82 -12.74 -9.35
C ALA A 114 0.76 -13.85 -9.53
N HIS A 115 0.97 -15.01 -8.92
CA HIS A 115 0.02 -16.12 -8.99
C HIS A 115 -1.24 -15.85 -8.16
N LEU A 116 -1.11 -15.30 -6.95
CA LEU A 116 -2.21 -15.03 -6.04
C LEU A 116 -3.19 -14.01 -6.66
N TYR A 117 -2.68 -12.86 -7.10
CA TYR A 117 -3.55 -11.81 -7.66
C TYR A 117 -4.11 -12.20 -9.04
N SER A 118 -3.34 -12.92 -9.84
CA SER A 118 -3.86 -13.47 -11.10
C SER A 118 -4.94 -14.54 -10.89
N ALA A 119 -4.95 -15.25 -9.75
CA ALA A 119 -6.05 -16.17 -9.43
C ALA A 119 -7.39 -15.44 -9.33
N TYR A 120 -7.41 -14.24 -8.73
CA TYR A 120 -8.63 -13.42 -8.66
C TYR A 120 -9.08 -12.93 -10.05
N ALA A 121 -8.14 -12.54 -10.91
CA ALA A 121 -8.43 -12.22 -12.30
C ALA A 121 -9.06 -13.41 -13.06
N LEU A 122 -8.52 -14.62 -12.84
CA LEU A 122 -9.06 -15.85 -13.44
C LEU A 122 -10.44 -16.22 -12.86
N MET A 123 -10.68 -16.03 -11.55
CA MET A 123 -12.00 -16.20 -10.93
C MET A 123 -13.00 -15.23 -11.53
N ALA A 124 -12.67 -13.94 -11.61
CA ALA A 124 -13.51 -12.91 -12.19
C ALA A 124 -13.89 -13.26 -13.66
N LYS A 125 -12.89 -13.62 -14.47
CA LYS A 125 -13.10 -14.06 -15.85
C LYS A 125 -14.05 -15.26 -15.94
N LYS A 126 -13.85 -16.30 -15.10
CA LYS A 126 -14.70 -17.48 -15.09
C LYS A 126 -16.14 -17.17 -14.69
N CYS A 127 -16.32 -16.29 -13.70
CA CYS A 127 -17.63 -15.85 -13.23
C CYS A 127 -18.27 -14.76 -14.10
N LYS A 128 -17.59 -14.33 -15.18
CA LYS A 128 -18.02 -13.22 -16.06
C LYS A 128 -18.19 -11.89 -15.31
N VAL A 129 -17.43 -11.69 -14.24
CA VAL A 129 -17.35 -10.45 -13.48
C VAL A 129 -16.29 -9.56 -14.12
N PRO A 130 -16.61 -8.34 -14.55
CA PRO A 130 -15.62 -7.39 -15.04
C PRO A 130 -14.64 -7.05 -13.93
N TYR A 131 -13.36 -6.86 -14.29
CA TYR A 131 -12.34 -6.46 -13.33
C TYR A 131 -11.35 -5.47 -13.92
N ILE A 132 -10.77 -4.67 -13.05
CA ILE A 132 -9.72 -3.71 -13.38
C ILE A 132 -8.46 -3.98 -12.55
N VAL A 133 -7.31 -3.64 -13.12
CA VAL A 133 -6.04 -3.50 -12.41
C VAL A 133 -5.82 -2.01 -12.16
N TYR A 134 -5.75 -1.61 -10.88
CA TYR A 134 -5.87 -0.20 -10.52
C TYR A 134 -4.72 0.31 -9.67
N GLY A 135 -3.94 1.26 -10.20
CA GLY A 135 -2.87 1.96 -9.48
C GLY A 135 -1.75 1.07 -8.92
N CYS A 136 -1.45 -0.05 -9.59
CA CYS A 136 -0.46 -1.00 -9.11
C CYS A 136 0.96 -0.59 -9.48
N GLY A 137 1.93 -0.89 -8.59
CA GLY A 137 3.35 -0.95 -8.96
C GLY A 137 3.71 -2.30 -9.57
N ALA A 138 4.62 -2.30 -10.56
CA ALA A 138 5.13 -3.51 -11.19
C ALA A 138 6.63 -3.69 -10.96
N GLY A 139 7.05 -4.93 -10.74
CA GLY A 139 8.45 -5.35 -10.62
C GLY A 139 8.98 -5.50 -9.18
N PRO A 140 10.03 -6.31 -9.01
CA PRO A 140 10.67 -7.13 -10.05
C PRO A 140 9.78 -8.29 -10.52
N LEU A 141 9.99 -8.70 -11.79
CA LEU A 141 9.34 -9.85 -12.42
C LEU A 141 10.43 -10.70 -13.10
N ASP A 142 10.96 -11.68 -12.37
CA ASP A 142 12.12 -12.45 -12.81
C ASP A 142 11.72 -13.82 -13.35
N THR A 143 10.65 -14.43 -12.83
CA THR A 143 10.23 -15.76 -13.23
C THR A 143 9.36 -15.77 -14.49
N LEU A 144 9.53 -16.77 -15.35
CA LEU A 144 8.70 -16.96 -16.54
C LEU A 144 7.22 -17.15 -16.18
N SER A 145 6.95 -17.88 -15.10
CA SER A 145 5.59 -18.10 -14.61
C SER A 145 4.92 -16.81 -14.10
N GLY A 146 5.66 -15.98 -13.36
CA GLY A 146 5.18 -14.68 -12.90
C GLY A 146 4.84 -13.75 -14.07
N LYS A 147 5.77 -13.63 -15.04
CA LYS A 147 5.55 -12.86 -16.28
C LYS A 147 4.30 -13.32 -17.03
N LEU A 148 4.12 -14.64 -17.17
CA LEU A 148 2.94 -15.20 -17.84
C LEU A 148 1.64 -14.87 -17.09
N MET A 149 1.63 -15.03 -15.77
CA MET A 149 0.45 -14.76 -14.94
C MET A 149 0.04 -13.29 -14.99
N ILE A 150 1.00 -12.37 -14.90
CA ILE A 150 0.73 -10.93 -15.02
C ILE A 150 0.20 -10.57 -16.42
N ARG A 151 0.79 -11.15 -17.50
CA ARG A 151 0.26 -10.96 -18.86
C ARG A 151 -1.19 -11.41 -18.99
N ILE A 152 -1.53 -12.59 -18.43
CA ILE A 152 -2.91 -13.12 -18.44
C ILE A 152 -3.84 -12.17 -17.68
N MET A 153 -3.45 -11.71 -16.49
CA MET A 153 -4.23 -10.78 -15.69
C MET A 153 -4.48 -9.46 -16.45
N CYS A 154 -3.45 -8.83 -16.99
CA CYS A 154 -3.62 -7.58 -17.75
C CYS A 154 -4.41 -7.75 -19.05
N ARG A 155 -4.26 -8.90 -19.72
CA ARG A 155 -4.97 -9.17 -21.00
C ARG A 155 -6.50 -9.14 -20.86
N PHE A 156 -7.03 -9.68 -19.77
CA PHE A 156 -8.46 -9.85 -19.58
C PHE A 156 -9.10 -8.78 -18.69
N ALA A 157 -8.31 -7.89 -18.09
CA ALA A 157 -8.84 -6.75 -17.35
C ALA A 157 -9.61 -5.79 -18.28
N GLU A 158 -10.64 -5.12 -17.80
CA GLU A 158 -11.33 -4.06 -18.55
C GLU A 158 -10.42 -2.84 -18.72
N ASN A 159 -9.70 -2.46 -17.65
CA ASN A 159 -8.71 -1.39 -17.65
C ASN A 159 -7.48 -1.82 -16.85
N VAL A 160 -6.31 -1.30 -17.24
CA VAL A 160 -5.05 -1.48 -16.53
C VAL A 160 -4.43 -0.12 -16.26
N SER A 161 -4.29 0.21 -15.00
CA SER A 161 -3.55 1.40 -14.59
C SER A 161 -2.47 1.07 -13.57
N VAL A 162 -1.38 1.79 -13.65
CA VAL A 162 -0.20 1.67 -12.79
C VAL A 162 0.10 3.00 -12.12
N ARG A 163 0.87 2.95 -11.04
CA ARG A 163 1.18 4.15 -10.26
C ARG A 163 2.37 4.97 -10.78
N ASP A 164 3.22 4.38 -11.62
CA ASP A 164 4.45 5.02 -12.10
C ASP A 164 4.80 4.61 -13.54
N PRO A 165 5.59 5.44 -14.26
CA PRO A 165 6.01 5.17 -15.63
C PRO A 165 6.88 3.92 -15.78
N GLU A 166 7.69 3.58 -14.77
CA GLU A 166 8.59 2.42 -14.75
C GLU A 166 7.76 1.13 -14.76
N SER A 167 6.70 1.09 -13.96
CA SER A 167 5.73 -0.01 -13.95
C SER A 167 5.07 -0.19 -15.32
N LYS A 168 4.68 0.91 -15.98
CA LYS A 168 4.13 0.88 -17.33
C LYS A 168 5.13 0.31 -18.33
N GLN A 169 6.35 0.82 -18.34
CA GLN A 169 7.41 0.36 -19.22
C GLN A 169 7.71 -1.14 -19.05
N LEU A 170 7.75 -1.61 -17.79
CA LEU A 170 7.95 -3.02 -17.50
C LEU A 170 6.80 -3.88 -18.07
N LEU A 171 5.55 -3.50 -17.88
CA LEU A 171 4.40 -4.23 -18.40
C LEU A 171 4.36 -4.24 -19.94
N GLU A 172 4.69 -3.12 -20.60
CA GLU A 172 4.81 -3.03 -22.06
C GLU A 172 5.91 -3.95 -22.59
N SER A 173 7.05 -4.03 -21.89
CA SER A 173 8.17 -4.94 -22.24
C SER A 173 7.77 -6.42 -22.18
N LEU A 174 6.75 -6.77 -21.39
CA LEU A 174 6.18 -8.11 -21.36
C LEU A 174 5.28 -8.41 -22.57
N GLY A 175 5.07 -7.47 -23.47
CA GLY A 175 4.22 -7.61 -24.65
C GLY A 175 2.73 -7.47 -24.35
N ILE A 176 2.35 -6.74 -23.30
CA ILE A 176 0.96 -6.38 -23.02
C ILE A 176 0.57 -5.27 -24.00
N LYS A 177 -0.42 -5.58 -24.88
CA LYS A 177 -0.88 -4.66 -25.93
C LYS A 177 -2.04 -3.75 -25.50
N LYS A 178 -2.65 -4.04 -24.36
CA LYS A 178 -3.73 -3.22 -23.79
C LYS A 178 -3.14 -1.87 -23.38
N PRO A 179 -3.85 -0.73 -23.63
CA PRO A 179 -3.43 0.56 -23.12
C PRO A 179 -3.23 0.51 -21.60
N ILE A 180 -2.11 1.05 -21.12
CA ILE A 180 -1.76 1.11 -19.71
C ILE A 180 -1.71 2.60 -19.32
N GLU A 181 -2.55 2.98 -18.38
CA GLU A 181 -2.63 4.35 -17.86
C GLU A 181 -1.70 4.52 -16.64
N VAL A 182 -1.05 5.68 -16.54
CA VAL A 182 -0.32 6.07 -15.31
C VAL A 182 -1.19 7.06 -14.56
N ILE A 183 -1.67 6.66 -13.36
CA ILE A 183 -2.64 7.46 -12.58
C ILE A 183 -2.08 7.94 -11.23
N GLY A 184 -0.85 7.58 -10.90
CA GLY A 184 -0.29 7.78 -9.57
C GLY A 184 -0.74 6.72 -8.55
N ASP A 185 -0.21 6.83 -7.33
CA ASP A 185 -0.59 5.93 -6.24
C ASP A 185 -1.97 6.33 -5.68
N PRO A 186 -2.92 5.38 -5.48
CA PRO A 186 -4.24 5.72 -4.96
C PRO A 186 -4.25 6.44 -3.60
N ALA A 187 -3.18 6.31 -2.82
CA ALA A 187 -3.06 7.02 -1.54
C ALA A 187 -2.95 8.55 -1.69
N PHE A 188 -2.57 9.08 -2.87
CA PHE A 188 -2.59 10.52 -3.13
C PHE A 188 -3.99 11.15 -3.10
N THR A 189 -5.05 10.35 -3.16
CA THR A 189 -6.42 10.86 -3.00
C THR A 189 -6.80 11.16 -1.56
N LEU A 190 -5.98 10.68 -0.62
CA LEU A 190 -6.14 10.99 0.79
C LEU A 190 -5.50 12.35 1.07
N TYR A 191 -6.33 13.29 1.46
CA TYR A 191 -5.91 14.67 1.62
C TYR A 191 -6.35 15.24 2.96
N ARG A 192 -5.45 15.99 3.59
CA ARG A 192 -5.73 16.82 4.77
C ARG A 192 -5.17 18.22 4.51
N PRO A 193 -6.02 19.23 4.28
CA PRO A 193 -5.54 20.57 4.04
C PRO A 193 -4.70 21.05 5.22
N LYS A 194 -3.52 21.55 4.92
CA LYS A 194 -2.65 22.18 5.89
C LYS A 194 -3.25 23.54 6.26
N GLN A 195 -3.38 23.79 7.56
CA GLN A 195 -4.04 25.03 8.01
C GLN A 195 -3.18 26.28 7.75
N GLN A 196 -1.85 26.16 7.83
CA GLN A 196 -0.90 27.22 7.53
C GLN A 196 0.49 26.66 7.24
N TYR A 197 1.18 27.25 6.27
CA TYR A 197 2.60 26.97 6.04
C TYR A 197 3.44 27.89 6.91
N ALA A 198 4.37 27.31 7.67
CA ALA A 198 5.32 28.12 8.44
C ALA A 198 6.39 28.69 7.49
N GLU A 199 6.65 30.00 7.56
CA GLU A 199 7.78 30.64 6.84
C GLU A 199 9.12 30.00 7.21
N ILE A 200 9.29 29.68 8.50
CA ILE A 200 10.47 28.99 9.03
C ILE A 200 10.00 27.67 9.67
N PRO A 201 10.33 26.51 9.11
CA PRO A 201 9.95 25.23 9.67
C PRO A 201 10.44 25.04 11.11
N LYS A 202 9.56 24.57 11.98
CA LYS A 202 9.83 24.27 13.40
C LYS A 202 9.52 22.83 13.78
N LYS A 203 8.62 22.19 13.06
CA LYS A 203 8.15 20.82 13.31
C LYS A 203 8.55 19.92 12.15
N VAL A 204 9.38 18.92 12.43
CA VAL A 204 9.87 17.99 11.41
C VAL A 204 9.40 16.58 11.72
N GLY A 205 8.62 16.00 10.81
CA GLY A 205 8.20 14.60 10.87
C GLY A 205 9.27 13.68 10.27
N ILE A 206 9.63 12.62 10.96
CA ILE A 206 10.62 11.64 10.50
C ILE A 206 9.99 10.24 10.45
N SER A 207 10.10 9.57 9.30
CA SER A 207 9.75 8.17 9.14
C SER A 207 10.95 7.38 8.61
N ALA A 208 11.50 6.48 9.43
CA ALA A 208 12.70 5.72 9.14
C ALA A 208 12.41 4.23 8.90
N VAL A 209 13.01 3.65 7.84
CA VAL A 209 13.02 2.21 7.56
C VAL A 209 14.22 1.58 8.26
N PRO A 210 14.11 0.38 8.88
CA PRO A 210 15.24 -0.33 9.45
C PRO A 210 16.11 -1.00 8.37
N VAL A 211 16.77 -0.19 7.54
CA VAL A 211 17.64 -0.63 6.44
C VAL A 211 18.80 -1.46 7.02
N TYR A 212 19.09 -2.60 6.42
CA TYR A 212 20.10 -3.59 6.88
C TYR A 212 19.83 -4.27 8.22
N ASN A 213 18.72 -3.97 8.92
CA ASN A 213 18.37 -4.68 10.14
C ASN A 213 18.12 -6.18 9.85
N ALA A 214 18.81 -7.08 10.57
CA ALA A 214 18.77 -8.52 10.33
C ALA A 214 17.35 -9.13 10.49
N ASN A 215 16.48 -8.53 11.29
CA ASN A 215 15.12 -9.00 11.51
C ASN A 215 14.10 -8.47 10.47
N TYR A 216 14.55 -7.57 9.60
CA TYR A 216 13.66 -6.90 8.65
C TYR A 216 14.20 -6.94 7.20
N TRP A 217 15.49 -6.66 7.00
CA TRP A 217 16.06 -6.52 5.67
C TRP A 217 16.44 -7.89 5.09
N PRO A 218 16.23 -8.16 3.79
CA PRO A 218 16.51 -9.46 3.18
C PRO A 218 17.97 -9.93 3.35
N SER A 219 18.90 -8.99 3.36
CA SER A 219 20.33 -9.20 3.62
C SER A 219 20.75 -8.33 4.79
N GLY A 220 20.50 -8.79 6.02
CA GLY A 220 20.89 -8.07 7.23
C GLY A 220 22.41 -7.89 7.32
N ASP A 221 22.85 -6.73 7.80
CA ASP A 221 24.25 -6.37 7.98
C ASP A 221 24.35 -5.44 9.20
N VAL A 222 24.89 -5.94 10.29
CA VAL A 222 24.91 -5.24 11.58
C VAL A 222 25.73 -3.97 11.49
N GLU A 223 26.90 -3.99 10.86
CA GLU A 223 27.78 -2.83 10.75
C GLU A 223 27.13 -1.71 9.93
N LYS A 224 26.51 -2.08 8.80
CA LYS A 224 25.78 -1.11 7.99
C LYS A 224 24.54 -0.57 8.70
N TYR A 225 23.84 -1.39 9.47
CA TYR A 225 22.71 -0.95 10.27
C TYR A 225 23.14 0.09 11.33
N GLU A 226 24.19 -0.21 12.07
CA GLU A 226 24.73 0.71 13.07
C GLU A 226 25.21 2.02 12.43
N SER A 227 25.95 1.94 11.33
CA SER A 227 26.38 3.12 10.56
C SER A 227 25.18 3.97 10.06
N TYR A 228 24.10 3.32 9.60
CA TYR A 228 22.88 3.99 9.20
C TYR A 228 22.23 4.72 10.37
N VAL A 229 22.08 4.06 11.53
CA VAL A 229 21.49 4.63 12.74
C VAL A 229 22.30 5.82 13.24
N GLU A 230 23.64 5.71 13.27
CA GLU A 230 24.54 6.79 13.69
C GLU A 230 24.52 7.99 12.74
N SER A 231 24.49 7.72 11.43
CA SER A 231 24.39 8.77 10.42
C SER A 231 23.06 9.53 10.52
N MET A 232 21.96 8.80 10.72
CA MET A 232 20.64 9.42 10.93
C MET A 232 20.64 10.28 12.20
N ALA A 233 21.12 9.75 13.33
CA ALA A 233 21.19 10.49 14.58
C ALA A 233 22.03 11.78 14.45
N THR A 234 23.21 11.68 13.84
CA THR A 234 24.11 12.83 13.63
C THR A 234 23.46 13.90 12.75
N ASN A 235 22.82 13.51 11.64
CA ASN A 235 22.16 14.46 10.75
C ASN A 235 20.95 15.14 11.41
N LEU A 236 20.17 14.40 12.19
CA LEU A 236 19.04 14.95 12.93
C LEU A 236 19.49 15.88 14.06
N ASP A 237 20.58 15.57 14.74
CA ASP A 237 21.20 16.48 15.72
C ASP A 237 21.63 17.79 15.08
N GLN A 238 22.28 17.75 13.91
CA GLN A 238 22.63 18.95 13.17
C GLN A 238 21.41 19.76 12.73
N LEU A 239 20.34 19.09 12.36
CA LEU A 239 19.08 19.75 11.99
C LEU A 239 18.49 20.50 13.20
N VAL A 240 18.42 19.85 14.36
CA VAL A 240 17.96 20.48 15.61
C VAL A 240 18.83 21.67 15.97
N GLU A 241 20.17 21.52 15.96
CA GLU A 241 21.12 22.52 16.32
C GLU A 241 21.09 23.77 15.42
N LYS A 242 21.09 23.54 14.07
CA LYS A 242 21.20 24.64 13.10
C LYS A 242 19.87 25.34 12.81
N LYS A 243 18.74 24.59 12.90
CA LYS A 243 17.41 25.10 12.52
C LYS A 243 16.48 25.31 13.70
N ASN A 244 16.86 24.88 14.90
CA ASN A 244 16.06 24.96 16.12
C ASN A 244 14.65 24.37 15.93
N VAL A 245 14.59 23.11 15.47
CA VAL A 245 13.36 22.34 15.20
C VAL A 245 13.08 21.31 16.27
N ASP A 246 11.83 20.91 16.40
CA ASP A 246 11.39 19.72 17.14
C ASP A 246 11.08 18.58 16.16
N ILE A 247 11.44 17.36 16.54
CA ILE A 247 11.29 16.18 15.70
C ILE A 247 10.16 15.30 16.22
N THR A 248 9.25 14.90 15.33
CA THR A 248 8.24 13.88 15.59
C THR A 248 8.55 12.66 14.76
N PHE A 249 8.92 11.56 15.40
CA PHE A 249 9.06 10.28 14.73
C PHE A 249 7.71 9.56 14.65
N PHE A 250 7.39 8.99 13.49
CA PHE A 250 6.20 8.18 13.27
C PHE A 250 6.50 6.97 12.39
N ALA A 251 5.76 5.89 12.61
CA ALA A 251 5.91 4.63 11.88
C ALA A 251 4.84 4.48 10.81
N THR A 252 5.22 4.05 9.61
CA THR A 252 4.28 3.61 8.58
C THR A 252 4.20 2.09 8.49
N LYS A 253 5.18 1.37 9.05
CA LYS A 253 5.12 -0.07 9.24
C LYS A 253 5.43 -0.43 10.71
N TYR A 254 4.43 -0.94 11.40
CA TYR A 254 4.51 -1.27 12.81
C TYR A 254 4.80 -2.77 13.01
N PRO A 255 5.65 -3.18 13.97
CA PRO A 255 6.44 -2.34 14.89
C PRO A 255 7.84 -1.96 14.37
N GLN A 256 8.21 -2.39 13.15
CA GLN A 256 9.59 -2.33 12.65
C GLN A 256 10.16 -0.92 12.60
N ASP A 257 9.37 0.05 12.11
CA ASP A 257 9.81 1.45 12.01
C ASP A 257 9.97 2.10 13.39
N VAL A 258 9.19 1.68 14.40
CA VAL A 258 9.36 2.14 15.79
C VAL A 258 10.68 1.66 16.36
N THR A 259 11.10 0.44 16.06
CA THR A 259 12.37 -0.12 16.55
C THR A 259 13.56 0.71 16.11
N VAL A 260 13.71 0.95 14.81
CA VAL A 260 14.81 1.77 14.29
C VAL A 260 14.77 3.22 14.79
N THR A 261 13.56 3.78 14.94
CA THR A 261 13.37 5.12 15.50
C THR A 261 13.92 5.23 16.93
N LYS A 262 13.64 4.23 17.78
CA LYS A 262 14.20 4.15 19.14
C LYS A 262 15.71 4.02 19.13
N ASP A 263 16.27 3.26 18.19
CA ASP A 263 17.72 3.11 18.07
C ASP A 263 18.38 4.42 17.62
N ILE A 264 17.78 5.15 16.68
CA ILE A 264 18.24 6.49 16.26
C ILE A 264 18.17 7.48 17.44
N GLN A 265 17.03 7.54 18.14
CA GLN A 265 16.85 8.47 19.27
C GLN A 265 17.87 8.23 20.37
N LYS A 266 18.22 6.96 20.70
CA LYS A 266 19.24 6.62 21.70
C LYS A 266 20.62 7.15 21.36
N LYS A 267 20.95 7.33 20.08
CA LYS A 267 22.23 7.86 19.60
C LYS A 267 22.25 9.39 19.49
N MET A 268 21.09 10.05 19.55
CA MET A 268 20.95 11.50 19.42
C MET A 268 21.38 12.25 20.69
N ARG A 269 22.14 13.33 20.53
CA ARG A 269 22.48 14.30 21.59
C ARG A 269 21.25 15.11 22.01
N TYR A 270 20.41 15.47 21.03
CA TYR A 270 19.20 16.27 21.23
C TYR A 270 17.93 15.41 21.36
N ALA A 271 18.03 14.19 21.89
CA ALA A 271 16.89 13.28 22.07
C ALA A 271 15.68 13.91 22.81
N LYS A 272 15.94 14.86 23.72
CA LYS A 272 14.88 15.63 24.44
C LYS A 272 14.04 16.54 23.54
N ARG A 273 14.50 16.83 22.32
CA ARG A 273 13.78 17.60 21.30
C ARG A 273 13.03 16.68 20.32
N THR A 274 12.86 15.42 20.69
CA THR A 274 12.21 14.44 19.83
C THR A 274 11.05 13.75 20.55
N THR A 275 9.98 13.47 19.82
CA THR A 275 8.83 12.69 20.27
C THR A 275 8.69 11.46 19.39
N ILE A 276 8.52 10.26 19.98
CA ILE A 276 8.23 9.04 19.23
C ILE A 276 6.76 8.70 19.40
N ILE A 277 6.06 8.55 18.29
CA ILE A 277 4.70 7.99 18.26
C ILE A 277 4.81 6.48 18.14
N ASP A 278 4.74 5.81 19.30
CA ASP A 278 4.90 4.35 19.45
C ASP A 278 3.54 3.65 19.47
N GLN A 279 2.78 3.80 18.40
CA GLN A 279 1.46 3.17 18.25
C GLN A 279 1.31 2.66 16.82
N ASN A 280 0.52 1.59 16.64
CA ASN A 280 0.09 1.14 15.31
C ASN A 280 -0.99 2.10 14.81
N LEU A 281 -0.56 3.12 14.07
CA LEU A 281 -1.44 4.17 13.56
C LEU A 281 -2.28 3.66 12.40
N LYS A 282 -3.48 4.22 12.27
CA LYS A 282 -4.33 4.05 11.08
C LYS A 282 -4.04 5.18 10.07
N PRO A 283 -4.39 5.01 8.78
CA PRO A 283 -4.13 6.03 7.76
C PRO A 283 -4.63 7.43 8.12
N ASN A 284 -5.82 7.57 8.69
CA ASN A 284 -6.34 8.86 9.15
C ASN A 284 -5.47 9.52 10.22
N ALA A 285 -4.99 8.75 11.19
CA ALA A 285 -4.11 9.27 12.25
C ALA A 285 -2.73 9.68 11.67
N LEU A 286 -2.23 8.95 10.67
CA LEU A 286 -1.01 9.34 9.96
C LEU A 286 -1.18 10.65 9.20
N LEU A 287 -2.29 10.83 8.48
CA LEU A 287 -2.63 12.09 7.83
C LEU A 287 -2.70 13.26 8.84
N ASP A 288 -3.32 13.03 10.01
CA ASP A 288 -3.42 14.04 11.06
C ASP A 288 -2.05 14.38 11.69
N ILE A 289 -1.10 13.43 11.70
CA ILE A 289 0.26 13.67 12.18
C ILE A 289 1.07 14.41 11.13
N THR A 290 1.05 13.96 9.87
CA THR A 290 1.85 14.56 8.80
C THR A 290 1.38 15.98 8.49
N SER A 291 0.06 16.26 8.52
CA SER A 291 -0.49 17.61 8.32
C SER A 291 -0.06 18.63 9.39
N LYS A 292 0.36 18.18 10.57
CA LYS A 292 0.87 19.05 11.66
C LYS A 292 2.37 19.31 11.57
N GLN A 293 3.08 18.67 10.63
CA GLN A 293 4.50 18.90 10.43
C GLN A 293 4.72 20.00 9.38
N ASP A 294 5.77 20.79 9.58
CA ASP A 294 6.19 21.79 8.58
C ASP A 294 6.96 21.14 7.43
N VAL A 295 7.73 20.08 7.76
CA VAL A 295 8.50 19.28 6.81
C VAL A 295 8.42 17.82 7.23
N VAL A 296 8.31 16.92 6.25
CA VAL A 296 8.41 15.47 6.47
C VAL A 296 9.62 14.93 5.72
N ILE A 297 10.46 14.18 6.42
CA ILE A 297 11.60 13.46 5.87
C ILE A 297 11.33 11.96 6.07
N GLY A 298 11.22 11.23 4.99
CA GLY A 298 10.87 9.80 5.05
C GLY A 298 11.72 8.93 4.14
N THR A 299 12.05 7.76 4.63
CA THR A 299 12.66 6.68 3.83
C THR A 299 11.61 5.65 3.39
N ARG A 300 10.34 5.84 3.77
CA ARG A 300 9.18 5.12 3.27
C ARG A 300 8.40 5.97 2.28
N LEU A 301 8.08 5.43 1.10
CA LEU A 301 7.33 6.13 0.06
C LEU A 301 6.02 6.72 0.61
N HIS A 302 5.22 5.94 1.33
CA HIS A 302 3.92 6.40 1.81
C HIS A 302 3.99 7.44 2.93
N SER A 303 5.10 7.54 3.67
CA SER A 303 5.29 8.65 4.61
C SER A 303 5.36 10.01 3.89
N LEU A 304 5.87 10.01 2.66
CA LEU A 304 5.95 11.19 1.80
C LEU A 304 4.62 11.44 1.09
N ILE A 305 3.99 10.40 0.53
CA ILE A 305 2.66 10.52 -0.13
C ILE A 305 1.62 11.13 0.84
N LEU A 306 1.58 10.64 2.09
CA LEU A 306 0.64 11.14 3.10
C LEU A 306 1.00 12.53 3.65
N ALA A 307 2.16 13.07 3.31
CA ALA A 307 2.59 14.41 3.68
C ALA A 307 2.46 15.43 2.53
N THR A 308 2.04 14.99 1.34
CA THR A 308 1.78 15.89 0.21
C THR A 308 0.42 16.55 0.37
N ASP A 309 0.38 17.85 0.06
CA ASP A 309 -0.84 18.66 0.03
C ASP A 309 -1.50 18.63 -1.34
#